data_fa586171d10bac4e7079388458e823a7
#
_entry.id   fa586171d10bac4e7079388458e823a7
#
_cell.length_a   1.000
_cell.length_b   1.000
_cell.length_c   1.000
_cell.angle_alpha   90.00
_cell.angle_beta   90.00
_cell.angle_gamma   90.00
#
_symmetry.space_group_name_H-M   'P 1'
#
loop_
_entity.id
_entity.type
_entity.pdbx_description
1 polymer ?
#
loop_
_entity_poly.entity_id
_entity_poly.type
_entity_poly.pdbx_seq_one_letter_code
_entity_poly.pdbx_strand_id
1 'polypeptide(L)'
;MGIWEWSSQNWFNLLSAVGVVGGLLFTAHSLRSETKTRRVANLLSITANHREIWKVFLNDKELARVLDATANTAKMPVTDAERTFVAMMILHVNSVYFATKDELVVTLDGWRRDIAQFLALPIPCEVWEKLKVLQNDDFVAFVESCRNWK
;
A
#
# COMPACT_ATOMS: atom_id res chain seq x y z
N MET A 1 -23.99 3.26 -57.59
CA MET A 1 -24.31 2.46 -56.42
C MET A 1 -24.54 3.37 -55.24
N GLY A 2 -25.79 3.53 -54.83
CA GLY A 2 -26.15 4.50 -53.80
C GLY A 2 -25.75 3.95 -52.39
N ILE A 3 -25.54 4.86 -51.44
CA ILE A 3 -25.21 4.52 -50.02
C ILE A 3 -26.26 3.52 -49.45
N TRP A 4 -27.51 3.65 -49.86
CA TRP A 4 -28.62 2.81 -49.43
C TRP A 4 -28.52 1.37 -49.95
N GLU A 5 -28.11 1.17 -51.19
CA GLU A 5 -27.95 -0.16 -51.81
C GLU A 5 -26.75 -0.85 -51.14
N TRP A 6 -25.67 -0.14 -50.90
CA TRP A 6 -24.51 -0.69 -50.19
C TRP A 6 -24.85 -1.11 -48.75
N SER A 7 -25.58 -0.25 -47.99
CA SER A 7 -26.00 -0.55 -46.60
C SER A 7 -26.92 -1.77 -46.55
N SER A 8 -27.86 -1.91 -47.50
CA SER A 8 -28.78 -3.06 -47.51
C SER A 8 -28.07 -4.41 -47.81
N GLN A 9 -26.97 -4.35 -48.54
CA GLN A 9 -26.15 -5.53 -48.82
C GLN A 9 -25.17 -5.87 -47.70
N ASN A 10 -24.77 -4.88 -46.90
CA ASN A 10 -23.75 -5.03 -45.85
C ASN A 10 -24.28 -4.83 -44.43
N TRP A 11 -25.62 -4.83 -44.23
CA TRP A 11 -26.23 -4.56 -42.92
C TRP A 11 -25.73 -5.48 -41.81
N PHE A 12 -25.48 -6.76 -42.13
CA PHE A 12 -24.97 -7.72 -41.16
C PHE A 12 -23.53 -7.36 -40.71
N ASN A 13 -22.67 -6.95 -41.62
CA ASN A 13 -21.32 -6.52 -41.31
C ASN A 13 -21.32 -5.24 -40.51
N LEU A 14 -22.22 -4.30 -40.80
CA LEU A 14 -22.39 -3.07 -40.01
C LEU A 14 -22.86 -3.38 -38.58
N LEU A 15 -23.87 -4.26 -38.46
CA LEU A 15 -24.38 -4.66 -37.15
C LEU A 15 -23.30 -5.39 -36.34
N SER A 16 -22.54 -6.28 -36.99
CA SER A 16 -21.42 -6.98 -36.37
C SER A 16 -20.33 -5.99 -35.90
N ALA A 17 -19.95 -5.03 -36.73
CA ALA A 17 -18.96 -4.00 -36.36
C ALA A 17 -19.43 -3.15 -35.18
N VAL A 18 -20.69 -2.70 -35.17
CA VAL A 18 -21.28 -1.95 -34.05
C VAL A 18 -21.30 -2.81 -32.78
N GLY A 19 -21.65 -4.09 -32.89
CA GLY A 19 -21.63 -5.02 -31.77
C GLY A 19 -20.23 -5.21 -31.16
N VAL A 20 -19.21 -5.37 -32.00
CA VAL A 20 -17.81 -5.50 -31.57
C VAL A 20 -17.33 -4.23 -30.88
N VAL A 21 -17.55 -3.06 -31.51
CA VAL A 21 -17.14 -1.76 -30.94
C VAL A 21 -17.86 -1.51 -29.62
N GLY A 22 -19.19 -1.74 -29.57
CA GLY A 22 -19.98 -1.59 -28.36
C GLY A 22 -19.51 -2.52 -27.23
N GLY A 23 -19.21 -3.78 -27.56
CA GLY A 23 -18.64 -4.75 -26.62
C GLY A 23 -17.28 -4.33 -26.07
N LEU A 24 -16.38 -3.81 -26.92
CA LEU A 24 -15.09 -3.30 -26.50
C LEU A 24 -15.21 -2.07 -25.58
N LEU A 25 -16.09 -1.13 -25.91
CA LEU A 25 -16.35 0.04 -25.07
C LEU A 25 -16.94 -0.34 -23.72
N PHE A 26 -17.90 -1.27 -23.70
CA PHE A 26 -18.47 -1.81 -22.47
C PHE A 26 -17.41 -2.50 -21.61
N THR A 27 -16.57 -3.34 -22.21
CA THR A 27 -15.48 -4.03 -21.51
C THR A 27 -14.47 -3.01 -20.92
N ALA A 28 -14.08 -2.01 -21.71
CA ALA A 28 -13.18 -0.96 -21.24
C ALA A 28 -13.78 -0.16 -20.07
N HIS A 29 -15.07 0.15 -20.12
CA HIS A 29 -15.77 0.82 -19.02
C HIS A 29 -15.86 -0.06 -17.79
N SER A 30 -16.20 -1.34 -17.93
CA SER A 30 -16.27 -2.31 -16.84
C SER A 30 -14.93 -2.49 -16.15
N LEU A 31 -13.82 -2.64 -16.89
CA LEU A 31 -12.48 -2.73 -16.35
C LEU A 31 -12.07 -1.50 -15.57
N ARG A 32 -12.40 -0.30 -16.05
CA ARG A 32 -12.15 0.95 -15.32
C ARG A 32 -12.92 1.02 -13.99
N SER A 33 -14.18 0.60 -14.01
CA SER A 33 -15.03 0.56 -12.81
C SER A 33 -14.48 -0.46 -11.79
N GLU A 34 -14.08 -1.63 -12.24
CA GLU A 34 -13.49 -2.67 -11.40
C GLU A 34 -12.19 -2.21 -10.75
N THR A 35 -11.33 -1.51 -11.49
CA THR A 35 -10.08 -0.96 -10.95
C THR A 35 -10.35 0.02 -9.81
N LYS A 36 -11.35 0.91 -9.94
CA LYS A 36 -11.74 1.82 -8.86
C LYS A 36 -12.22 1.07 -7.61
N THR A 37 -13.06 0.07 -7.80
CA THR A 37 -13.58 -0.75 -6.70
C THR A 37 -12.46 -1.49 -5.96
N ARG A 38 -11.52 -2.06 -6.70
CA ARG A 38 -10.33 -2.73 -6.14
C ARG A 38 -9.45 -1.77 -5.33
N ARG A 39 -9.25 -0.53 -5.81
CA ARG A 39 -8.50 0.51 -5.08
C ARG A 39 -9.15 0.83 -3.74
N VAL A 40 -10.47 1.03 -3.72
CA VAL A 40 -11.20 1.30 -2.48
C VAL A 40 -11.13 0.11 -1.53
N ALA A 41 -11.31 -1.12 -2.01
CA ALA A 41 -11.22 -2.33 -1.20
C ALA A 41 -9.82 -2.49 -0.57
N ASN A 42 -8.76 -2.25 -1.33
CA ASN A 42 -7.39 -2.29 -0.83
C ASN A 42 -7.13 -1.22 0.25
N LEU A 43 -7.61 0.01 0.03
CA LEU A 43 -7.48 1.08 1.04
C LEU A 43 -8.19 0.72 2.35
N LEU A 44 -9.40 0.17 2.26
CA LEU A 44 -10.15 -0.28 3.44
C LEU A 44 -9.43 -1.43 4.16
N SER A 45 -8.86 -2.37 3.42
CA SER A 45 -8.07 -3.48 3.98
C SER A 45 -6.82 -2.96 4.70
N ILE A 46 -6.05 -2.05 4.08
CA ILE A 46 -4.87 -1.43 4.69
C ILE A 46 -5.26 -0.69 5.98
N THR A 47 -6.36 0.07 5.96
CA THR A 47 -6.86 0.79 7.13
C THR A 47 -7.32 -0.16 8.23
N ALA A 48 -7.96 -1.27 7.88
CA ALA A 48 -8.37 -2.29 8.85
C ALA A 48 -7.16 -2.94 9.52
N ASN A 49 -6.15 -3.34 8.73
CA ASN A 49 -4.91 -3.92 9.26
C ASN A 49 -4.17 -2.93 10.18
N HIS A 50 -4.11 -1.66 9.81
CA HIS A 50 -3.52 -0.62 10.64
C HIS A 50 -4.21 -0.51 12.01
N ARG A 51 -5.55 -0.53 12.03
CA ARG A 51 -6.33 -0.52 13.29
C ARG A 51 -6.08 -1.74 14.14
N GLU A 52 -5.93 -2.93 13.54
CA GLU A 52 -5.63 -4.15 14.30
C GLU A 52 -4.25 -4.06 14.98
N ILE A 53 -3.23 -3.53 14.30
CA ILE A 53 -1.91 -3.32 14.89
C ILE A 53 -2.01 -2.36 16.10
N TRP A 54 -2.75 -1.23 15.96
CA TRP A 54 -2.96 -0.31 17.07
C TRP A 54 -3.74 -0.90 18.23
N LYS A 55 -4.68 -1.83 17.98
CA LYS A 55 -5.35 -2.57 19.07
C LYS A 55 -4.37 -3.41 19.87
N VAL A 56 -3.42 -4.09 19.23
CA VAL A 56 -2.37 -4.83 19.93
C VAL A 56 -1.59 -3.89 20.82
N PHE A 57 -1.14 -2.75 20.30
CA PHE A 57 -0.40 -1.74 21.06
C PHE A 57 -1.18 -1.22 22.28
N LEU A 58 -2.47 -0.88 22.10
CA LEU A 58 -3.30 -0.32 23.17
C LEU A 58 -3.63 -1.35 24.27
N ASN A 59 -3.67 -2.63 23.92
CA ASN A 59 -3.99 -3.70 24.87
C ASN A 59 -2.78 -4.20 25.65
N ASP A 60 -1.57 -3.89 25.21
CA ASP A 60 -0.33 -4.33 25.84
C ASP A 60 0.48 -3.13 26.35
N LYS A 61 0.46 -2.93 27.67
CA LYS A 61 1.20 -1.84 28.31
C LYS A 61 2.73 -1.95 28.17
N GLU A 62 3.25 -3.15 27.97
CA GLU A 62 4.69 -3.37 27.78
C GLU A 62 5.18 -2.76 26.48
N LEU A 63 4.29 -2.57 25.49
CA LEU A 63 4.61 -1.93 24.23
C LEU A 63 4.72 -0.40 24.30
N ALA A 64 4.26 0.23 25.38
CA ALA A 64 4.26 1.69 25.50
C ALA A 64 5.66 2.30 25.29
N ARG A 65 6.72 1.57 25.69
CA ARG A 65 8.11 1.99 25.50
C ARG A 65 8.53 2.10 24.03
N VAL A 66 7.87 1.39 23.13
CA VAL A 66 8.18 1.45 21.67
C VAL A 66 8.05 2.88 21.12
N LEU A 67 7.11 3.67 21.67
CA LEU A 67 6.87 5.05 21.26
C LEU A 67 7.59 6.08 22.16
N ASP A 68 8.39 5.63 23.13
CA ASP A 68 9.15 6.51 24.01
C ASP A 68 10.45 6.99 23.33
N ALA A 69 10.50 8.28 22.99
CA ALA A 69 11.69 8.89 22.39
C ALA A 69 12.91 8.92 23.34
N THR A 70 12.70 8.70 24.66
CA THR A 70 13.75 8.67 25.68
C THR A 70 14.22 7.25 26.01
N ALA A 71 13.65 6.23 25.37
CA ALA A 71 13.98 4.83 25.59
C ALA A 71 15.49 4.59 25.39
N ASN A 72 16.12 3.95 26.35
CA ASN A 72 17.55 3.62 26.31
C ASN A 72 17.74 2.12 26.13
N THR A 73 17.95 1.71 24.90
CA THR A 73 18.10 0.29 24.54
C THR A 73 19.42 -0.33 25.02
N ALA A 74 20.42 0.48 25.35
CA ALA A 74 21.66 0.00 25.95
C ALA A 74 21.50 -0.38 27.43
N LYS A 75 20.63 0.35 28.17
CA LYS A 75 20.34 0.03 29.59
C LYS A 75 19.27 -1.06 29.71
N MET A 76 18.29 -1.03 28.85
CA MET A 76 17.17 -1.96 28.83
C MET A 76 16.97 -2.46 27.42
N PRO A 77 17.49 -3.64 27.07
CA PRO A 77 17.41 -4.23 25.74
C PRO A 77 15.98 -4.30 25.22
N VAL A 78 15.84 -4.31 23.89
CA VAL A 78 14.54 -4.47 23.21
C VAL A 78 13.99 -5.86 23.53
N THR A 79 12.77 -5.93 24.07
CA THR A 79 12.08 -7.16 24.39
C THR A 79 11.58 -7.86 23.12
N ASP A 80 11.23 -9.15 23.24
CA ASP A 80 10.66 -9.92 22.12
C ASP A 80 9.28 -9.39 21.71
N ALA A 81 8.47 -8.91 22.67
CA ALA A 81 7.17 -8.29 22.39
C ALA A 81 7.34 -6.99 21.59
N GLU A 82 8.25 -6.11 22.01
CA GLU A 82 8.57 -4.87 21.31
C GLU A 82 9.11 -5.14 19.89
N ARG A 83 10.03 -6.10 19.76
CA ARG A 83 10.58 -6.49 18.47
C ARG A 83 9.50 -7.01 17.53
N THR A 84 8.61 -7.88 18.03
CA THR A 84 7.51 -8.45 17.25
C THR A 84 6.54 -7.36 16.81
N PHE A 85 6.18 -6.43 17.68
CA PHE A 85 5.30 -5.32 17.36
C PHE A 85 5.93 -4.42 16.27
N VAL A 86 7.19 -4.03 16.42
CA VAL A 86 7.89 -3.23 15.41
C VAL A 86 8.01 -3.97 14.09
N ALA A 87 8.26 -5.28 14.11
CA ALA A 87 8.29 -6.10 12.90
C ALA A 87 6.93 -6.13 12.19
N MET A 88 5.81 -6.21 12.92
CA MET A 88 4.46 -6.10 12.35
C MET A 88 4.22 -4.72 11.71
N MET A 89 4.67 -3.64 12.36
CA MET A 89 4.60 -2.29 11.79
C MET A 89 5.40 -2.18 10.49
N ILE A 90 6.63 -2.70 10.46
CA ILE A 90 7.48 -2.72 9.25
C ILE A 90 6.81 -3.54 8.14
N LEU A 91 6.23 -4.70 8.44
CA LEU A 91 5.50 -5.51 7.48
C LEU A 91 4.28 -4.78 6.91
N HIS A 92 3.55 -4.04 7.76
CA HIS A 92 2.44 -3.20 7.32
C HIS A 92 2.94 -2.09 6.38
N VAL A 93 4.01 -1.39 6.74
CA VAL A 93 4.66 -0.36 5.91
C VAL A 93 5.09 -0.94 4.57
N ASN A 94 5.69 -2.14 4.56
CA ASN A 94 6.08 -2.85 3.34
C ASN A 94 4.85 -3.13 2.45
N SER A 95 3.76 -3.65 3.03
CA SER A 95 2.51 -3.94 2.30
C SER A 95 1.91 -2.68 1.65
N VAL A 96 1.92 -1.55 2.38
CA VAL A 96 1.46 -0.26 1.85
C VAL A 96 2.38 0.23 0.73
N TYR A 97 3.70 0.09 0.88
CA TYR A 97 4.67 0.48 -0.15
C TYR A 97 4.41 -0.25 -1.48
N PHE A 98 4.24 -1.56 -1.46
CA PHE A 98 3.94 -2.31 -2.68
C PHE A 98 2.56 -1.97 -3.24
N ALA A 99 1.55 -1.78 -2.40
CA ALA A 99 0.24 -1.34 -2.85
C ALA A 99 0.25 0.04 -3.53
N THR A 100 1.14 0.94 -3.12
CA THR A 100 1.31 2.26 -3.76
C THR A 100 2.14 2.18 -5.04
N LYS A 101 3.17 1.32 -5.08
CA LYS A 101 3.98 1.09 -6.29
C LYS A 101 3.12 0.57 -7.45
N ASP A 102 2.10 -0.24 -7.15
CA ASP A 102 1.15 -0.79 -8.12
C ASP A 102 -0.04 0.17 -8.42
N GLU A 103 0.09 1.45 -8.08
CA GLU A 103 -0.95 2.50 -8.26
C GLU A 103 -2.28 2.20 -7.54
N LEU A 104 -2.29 1.31 -6.56
CA LEU A 104 -3.48 0.92 -5.82
C LEU A 104 -3.86 1.92 -4.71
N VAL A 105 -2.97 2.86 -4.36
CA VAL A 105 -3.17 3.92 -3.35
C VAL A 105 -2.51 5.23 -3.80
N VAL A 106 -3.10 6.38 -3.49
CA VAL A 106 -2.87 7.63 -4.26
C VAL A 106 -1.92 8.66 -3.63
N THR A 107 -1.52 8.63 -2.36
CA THR A 107 -0.62 9.66 -1.80
C THR A 107 0.33 9.15 -0.71
N LEU A 108 1.61 9.49 -0.85
CA LEU A 108 2.71 9.03 0.00
C LEU A 108 3.29 10.07 0.96
N ASP A 109 3.00 11.37 0.79
CA ASP A 109 3.77 12.42 1.49
C ASP A 109 3.56 12.43 3.01
N GLY A 110 2.33 12.27 3.48
CA GLY A 110 2.03 12.13 4.91
C GLY A 110 2.69 10.88 5.49
N TRP A 111 2.57 9.78 4.77
CA TRP A 111 3.08 8.48 5.18
C TRP A 111 4.62 8.41 5.25
N ARG A 112 5.33 9.12 4.37
CA ARG A 112 6.80 9.25 4.46
C ARG A 112 7.21 9.91 5.77
N ARG A 113 6.47 10.93 6.19
CA ARG A 113 6.69 11.63 7.46
C ARG A 113 6.46 10.73 8.66
N ASP A 114 5.39 9.96 8.64
CA ASP A 114 5.05 9.01 9.70
C ASP A 114 6.13 7.92 9.86
N ILE A 115 6.63 7.38 8.74
CA ILE A 115 7.76 6.42 8.74
C ILE A 115 9.01 7.08 9.33
N ALA A 116 9.34 8.28 8.90
CA ALA A 116 10.51 9.00 9.40
C ALA A 116 10.43 9.22 10.91
N GLN A 117 9.28 9.66 11.43
CA GLN A 117 9.06 9.88 12.85
C GLN A 117 9.10 8.57 13.64
N PHE A 118 8.46 7.51 13.15
CA PHE A 118 8.47 6.21 13.81
C PHE A 118 9.89 5.64 13.90
N LEU A 119 10.64 5.66 12.81
CA LEU A 119 12.01 5.12 12.77
C LEU A 119 13.06 6.05 13.39
N ALA A 120 12.70 7.28 13.78
CA ALA A 120 13.53 8.12 14.62
C ALA A 120 13.51 7.70 16.10
N LEU A 121 12.53 6.89 16.52
CA LEU A 121 12.44 6.38 17.89
C LEU A 121 13.50 5.30 18.14
N PRO A 122 14.08 5.21 19.38
CA PRO A 122 15.20 4.32 19.65
C PRO A 122 14.92 2.82 19.37
N ILE A 123 13.78 2.31 19.82
CA ILE A 123 13.42 0.89 19.66
C ILE A 123 13.09 0.55 18.20
N PRO A 124 12.20 1.28 17.49
CA PRO A 124 11.97 1.09 16.06
C PRO A 124 13.25 1.18 15.21
N CYS A 125 14.13 2.13 15.51
CA CYS A 125 15.41 2.28 14.83
C CYS A 125 16.28 1.03 14.99
N GLU A 126 16.47 0.56 16.22
CA GLU A 126 17.29 -0.63 16.49
C GLU A 126 16.73 -1.89 15.82
N VAL A 127 15.42 -2.07 15.85
CA VAL A 127 14.76 -3.21 15.22
C VAL A 127 14.87 -3.12 13.68
N TRP A 128 14.71 -1.93 13.10
CA TRP A 128 14.87 -1.72 11.67
C TRP A 128 16.27 -2.11 11.19
N GLU A 129 17.31 -1.65 11.88
CA GLU A 129 18.70 -1.97 11.50
C GLU A 129 18.96 -3.49 11.44
N LYS A 130 18.27 -4.28 12.27
CA LYS A 130 18.36 -5.74 12.27
C LYS A 130 17.50 -6.40 11.20
N LEU A 131 16.35 -5.82 10.87
CA LEU A 131 15.38 -6.40 9.94
C LEU A 131 15.59 -5.99 8.48
N LYS A 132 16.22 -4.85 8.22
CA LYS A 132 16.37 -4.32 6.86
C LYS A 132 17.15 -5.27 5.93
N VAL A 133 18.06 -6.06 6.47
CA VAL A 133 18.85 -7.06 5.70
C VAL A 133 17.98 -8.23 5.18
N LEU A 134 16.77 -8.39 5.69
CA LEU A 134 15.81 -9.40 5.29
C LEU A 134 14.73 -8.83 4.35
N GLN A 135 14.79 -7.53 4.04
CA GLN A 135 13.79 -6.85 3.23
C GLN A 135 14.26 -6.73 1.76
N ASN A 136 13.32 -6.43 0.88
CA ASN A 136 13.60 -6.14 -0.52
C ASN A 136 14.39 -4.82 -0.65
N ASP A 137 15.40 -4.76 -1.52
CA ASP A 137 16.29 -3.60 -1.70
C ASP A 137 15.53 -2.32 -2.06
N ASP A 138 14.51 -2.38 -2.92
CA ASP A 138 13.68 -1.23 -3.29
C ASP A 138 12.94 -0.66 -2.06
N PHE A 139 12.42 -1.54 -1.20
CA PHE A 139 11.75 -1.13 0.02
C PHE A 139 12.72 -0.53 1.02
N VAL A 140 13.90 -1.13 1.18
CA VAL A 140 14.98 -0.58 2.03
C VAL A 140 15.37 0.81 1.55
N ALA A 141 15.64 0.99 0.25
CA ALA A 141 15.97 2.28 -0.33
C ALA A 141 14.88 3.33 -0.09
N PHE A 142 13.61 2.93 -0.22
CA PHE A 142 12.47 3.80 0.09
C PHE A 142 12.45 4.23 1.55
N VAL A 143 12.57 3.30 2.50
CA VAL A 143 12.56 3.60 3.94
C VAL A 143 13.74 4.49 4.34
N GLU A 144 14.94 4.21 3.83
CA GLU A 144 16.12 5.06 4.09
C GLU A 144 15.94 6.46 3.49
N SER A 145 15.26 6.59 2.33
CA SER A 145 14.91 7.90 1.79
C SER A 145 13.94 8.68 2.69
N CYS A 146 13.01 7.99 3.37
CA CYS A 146 12.11 8.62 4.33
C CYS A 146 12.87 9.11 5.57
N ARG A 147 13.79 8.33 6.11
CA ARG A 147 14.63 8.70 7.28
C ARG A 147 15.48 9.95 7.03
N ASN A 148 15.88 10.16 5.79
CA ASN A 148 16.67 11.33 5.37
C ASN A 148 15.80 12.52 4.92
N TRP A 149 14.48 12.41 5.02
CA TRP A 149 13.55 13.47 4.66
C TRP A 149 13.63 14.61 5.68
N LYS A 150 14.01 15.80 5.21
CA LYS A 150 14.09 17.05 5.99
C LYS A 150 12.88 17.92 5.74
#